data_a54c954fdc5358d8968794e902ddbd53
#
_entry.id   a54c954fdc5358d8968794e902ddbd53
#
_cell.length_a   1.000
_cell.length_b   1.000
_cell.length_c   1.000
_cell.angle_alpha   90.00
_cell.angle_beta   90.00
_cell.angle_gamma   90.00
#
_symmetry.space_group_name_H-M   'P 1'
#
loop_
_entity.id
_entity.type
_entity.pdbx_description
1 polymer ?
#
loop_
_entity_poly.entity_id
_entity_poly.type
_entity_poly.pdbx_seq_one_letter_code
_entity_poly.pdbx_strand_id
1 'polypeptide(L)'
;MVFTKQNSGRNTETMSIKSVAKILLSVVLCGAFTIPAFAQFNPSNRIDVQASPETPGPFEQVALELSGYGIDIDRLHTSWYVNDKLELAGIGKKKFSFTTKGVGSSSTVRVLVRSGTAGVITKTLVFSPTEVDLLWEAIGSYTPAFYRGKALATPEATIAVIAIPNMTAAGASALGIKDVVYKWKRNFSYADFYDQSGYGNNFVFFKKDPLKKTDTITVEASSFDGKLRALK
;
A
#
# COMPACT_ATOMS: atom_id res chain seq x y z
N MET A 1 80.13 -46.03 -8.30
CA MET A 1 79.88 -44.63 -7.92
C MET A 1 79.54 -43.86 -9.17
N VAL A 2 78.30 -43.74 -9.50
CA VAL A 2 77.81 -43.08 -10.74
C VAL A 2 76.99 -41.82 -10.33
N PHE A 3 77.52 -40.68 -10.74
CA PHE A 3 76.86 -39.42 -10.53
C PHE A 3 75.94 -39.13 -11.74
N THR A 4 74.60 -39.08 -11.47
CA THR A 4 73.63 -38.67 -12.50
C THR A 4 73.38 -37.16 -12.35
N LYS A 5 73.70 -36.41 -13.39
CA LYS A 5 73.54 -34.98 -13.52
C LYS A 5 72.12 -34.66 -13.94
N GLN A 6 71.30 -34.04 -13.05
CA GLN A 6 69.94 -33.61 -13.34
C GLN A 6 70.00 -32.27 -14.08
N ASN A 7 69.47 -32.27 -15.33
CA ASN A 7 69.43 -31.10 -16.18
C ASN A 7 68.07 -30.36 -15.96
N SER A 8 68.09 -29.20 -15.37
CA SER A 8 66.89 -28.35 -15.19
C SER A 8 66.63 -27.54 -16.43
N GLY A 9 65.74 -28.05 -17.29
CA GLY A 9 65.27 -27.34 -18.47
C GLY A 9 64.22 -26.26 -18.04
N ARG A 10 64.61 -25.00 -18.15
CA ARG A 10 63.71 -23.85 -18.00
C ARG A 10 62.95 -23.68 -19.29
N ASN A 11 61.68 -24.13 -19.32
CA ASN A 11 60.78 -23.88 -20.45
C ASN A 11 60.33 -22.41 -20.40
N THR A 12 60.96 -21.60 -21.23
CA THR A 12 60.46 -20.28 -21.57
C THR A 12 59.43 -20.45 -22.69
N GLU A 13 58.13 -20.54 -22.31
CA GLU A 13 57.06 -20.49 -23.29
C GLU A 13 56.95 -19.07 -23.86
N THR A 14 57.44 -18.95 -25.12
CA THR A 14 57.25 -17.71 -25.90
C THR A 14 55.77 -17.63 -26.32
N MET A 15 54.99 -16.79 -25.65
CA MET A 15 53.60 -16.54 -26.02
C MET A 15 53.51 -16.04 -27.47
N SER A 16 52.78 -16.74 -28.31
CA SER A 16 52.59 -16.38 -29.71
C SER A 16 51.92 -14.99 -29.81
N ILE A 17 52.41 -14.16 -30.71
CA ILE A 17 51.90 -12.82 -31.02
C ILE A 17 50.38 -12.84 -31.27
N LYS A 18 49.84 -13.95 -31.82
CA LYS A 18 48.40 -14.16 -32.02
C LYS A 18 47.63 -14.34 -30.71
N SER A 19 48.23 -14.90 -29.66
CA SER A 19 47.62 -15.05 -28.32
C SER A 19 47.60 -13.73 -27.57
N VAL A 20 48.64 -12.92 -27.68
CA VAL A 20 48.71 -11.58 -27.07
C VAL A 20 47.69 -10.64 -27.73
N ALA A 21 47.51 -10.71 -29.04
CA ALA A 21 46.53 -9.92 -29.79
C ALA A 21 45.09 -10.27 -29.36
N LYS A 22 44.77 -11.57 -29.12
CA LYS A 22 43.44 -12.00 -28.63
C LYS A 22 43.14 -11.52 -27.20
N ILE A 23 44.14 -11.53 -26.32
CA ILE A 23 43.99 -11.04 -24.94
C ILE A 23 43.79 -9.51 -24.92
N LEU A 24 44.55 -8.77 -25.74
CA LEU A 24 44.38 -7.33 -25.88
C LEU A 24 43.01 -6.96 -26.48
N LEU A 25 42.53 -7.72 -27.47
CA LEU A 25 41.20 -7.49 -28.06
C LEU A 25 40.08 -7.77 -27.07
N SER A 26 40.19 -8.79 -26.19
CA SER A 26 39.20 -9.10 -25.17
C SER A 26 39.14 -8.05 -24.03
N VAL A 27 40.28 -7.46 -23.65
CA VAL A 27 40.34 -6.40 -22.64
C VAL A 27 39.75 -5.09 -23.16
N VAL A 28 39.96 -4.76 -24.45
CA VAL A 28 39.34 -3.56 -25.06
C VAL A 28 37.82 -3.73 -25.22
N LEU A 29 37.33 -4.95 -25.50
CA LEU A 29 35.89 -5.20 -25.63
C LEU A 29 35.14 -5.17 -24.26
N CYS A 30 35.79 -5.56 -23.16
CA CYS A 30 35.24 -5.43 -21.82
C CYS A 30 35.24 -3.99 -21.27
N GLY A 31 36.13 -3.13 -21.75
CA GLY A 31 36.24 -1.73 -21.29
C GLY A 31 35.21 -0.76 -21.91
N ALA A 32 34.52 -1.18 -22.99
CA ALA A 32 33.61 -0.29 -23.74
C ALA A 32 32.14 -0.26 -23.23
N PHE A 33 31.80 -1.06 -22.20
CA PHE A 33 30.43 -1.11 -21.63
C PHE A 33 30.32 -0.64 -20.21
N THR A 34 31.10 0.34 -19.79
CA THR A 34 30.73 1.12 -18.60
C THR A 34 29.70 2.19 -19.00
N ILE A 35 28.44 1.79 -19.17
CA ILE A 35 27.35 2.75 -19.22
C ILE A 35 27.28 3.31 -17.79
N PRO A 36 27.54 4.63 -17.57
CA PRO A 36 27.31 5.21 -16.25
C PRO A 36 25.82 5.01 -15.97
N ALA A 37 25.50 4.24 -14.93
CA ALA A 37 24.16 4.17 -14.40
C ALA A 37 23.87 5.56 -13.82
N PHE A 38 23.33 6.47 -14.64
CA PHE A 38 22.70 7.68 -14.12
C PHE A 38 21.53 7.21 -13.32
N ALA A 39 21.64 7.27 -11.99
CA ALA A 39 20.51 7.13 -11.11
C ALA A 39 19.48 8.16 -11.59
N GLN A 40 18.37 7.68 -12.16
CA GLN A 40 17.30 8.55 -12.62
C GLN A 40 16.73 9.23 -11.37
N PHE A 41 17.11 10.48 -11.19
CA PHE A 41 16.59 11.32 -10.16
C PHE A 41 15.11 11.59 -10.49
N ASN A 42 14.19 10.92 -9.78
CA ASN A 42 12.76 11.13 -9.94
C ASN A 42 12.33 12.33 -9.08
N PRO A 43 12.05 13.48 -9.67
CA PRO A 43 11.68 14.69 -8.92
C PRO A 43 10.38 14.54 -8.14
N SER A 44 9.50 13.60 -8.49
CA SER A 44 8.27 13.33 -7.75
C SER A 44 8.50 12.77 -6.35
N ASN A 45 9.67 12.18 -6.06
CA ASN A 45 10.05 11.74 -4.72
C ASN A 45 10.39 12.88 -3.75
N ARG A 46 10.42 14.13 -4.22
CA ARG A 46 10.66 15.31 -3.37
C ARG A 46 9.40 15.82 -2.67
N ILE A 47 8.23 15.41 -3.12
CA ILE A 47 6.97 15.77 -2.49
C ILE A 47 6.22 14.50 -2.09
N ASP A 48 5.56 14.58 -0.95
CA ASP A 48 4.62 13.57 -0.49
C ASP A 48 3.28 14.19 -0.14
N VAL A 49 2.21 13.41 -0.30
CA VAL A 49 0.85 13.84 0.01
C VAL A 49 0.22 12.80 0.92
N GLN A 50 -0.09 13.22 2.13
CA GLN A 50 -0.80 12.41 3.11
C GLN A 50 -2.29 12.69 3.02
N ALA A 51 -3.09 11.63 3.04
CA ALA A 51 -4.54 11.69 3.05
C ALA A 51 -5.09 11.28 4.42
N SER A 52 -6.08 12.00 4.89
CA SER A 52 -6.81 11.66 6.12
C SER A 52 -8.31 11.79 5.88
N PRO A 53 -9.07 10.67 5.95
CA PRO A 53 -8.60 9.30 6.14
C PRO A 53 -7.82 8.76 4.93
N GLU A 54 -6.94 7.78 5.16
CA GLU A 54 -6.16 7.12 4.10
C GLU A 54 -7.06 6.25 3.20
N THR A 55 -8.08 5.64 3.78
CA THR A 55 -9.09 4.83 3.10
C THR A 55 -10.48 5.45 3.31
N PRO A 56 -10.83 6.46 2.50
CA PRO A 56 -12.10 7.13 2.67
C PRO A 56 -13.28 6.28 2.22
N GLY A 57 -14.37 6.38 2.97
CA GLY A 57 -15.67 5.86 2.61
C GLY A 57 -16.37 6.69 1.54
N PRO A 58 -17.59 6.30 1.14
CA PRO A 58 -18.42 7.07 0.23
C PRO A 58 -18.89 8.39 0.86
N PHE A 59 -18.88 9.46 0.08
CA PHE A 59 -19.31 10.82 0.47
C PHE A 59 -18.56 11.38 1.69
N GLU A 60 -17.36 10.90 1.95
CA GLU A 60 -16.51 11.32 3.05
C GLU A 60 -15.57 12.44 2.63
N GLN A 61 -15.35 13.38 3.55
CA GLN A 61 -14.40 14.45 3.34
C GLN A 61 -12.97 13.94 3.59
N VAL A 62 -12.10 14.13 2.61
CA VAL A 62 -10.67 13.78 2.67
C VAL A 62 -9.86 15.04 2.79
N ALA A 63 -9.05 15.13 3.84
CA ALA A 63 -8.05 16.17 3.98
C ALA A 63 -6.71 15.67 3.42
N LEU A 64 -6.09 16.49 2.58
CA LEU A 64 -4.79 16.22 1.96
C LEU A 64 -3.77 17.22 2.48
N GLU A 65 -2.61 16.74 2.90
CA GLU A 65 -1.50 17.56 3.33
C GLU A 65 -0.25 17.25 2.51
N LEU A 66 0.23 18.28 1.81
CA LEU A 66 1.43 18.20 0.98
C LEU A 66 2.66 18.53 1.83
N SER A 67 3.64 17.67 1.81
CA SER A 67 4.95 17.84 2.41
C SER A 67 6.05 17.79 1.37
N GLY A 68 7.16 18.49 1.64
CA GLY A 68 8.32 18.52 0.75
C GLY A 68 9.57 18.06 1.45
N TYR A 69 10.35 17.21 0.81
CA TYR A 69 11.66 16.80 1.29
C TYR A 69 12.76 17.61 0.58
N GLY A 70 13.45 18.47 1.32
CA GLY A 70 14.46 19.38 0.76
C GLY A 70 13.90 20.47 -0.15
N ILE A 71 12.61 20.76 -0.05
CA ILE A 71 11.91 21.80 -0.82
C ILE A 71 11.02 22.60 0.13
N ASP A 72 11.15 23.92 0.12
CA ASP A 72 10.29 24.84 0.88
C ASP A 72 8.99 25.10 0.10
N ILE A 73 7.97 24.30 0.36
CA ILE A 73 6.67 24.39 -0.33
C ILE A 73 5.96 25.71 -0.01
N ASP A 74 6.22 26.32 1.13
CA ASP A 74 5.55 27.58 1.53
C ASP A 74 5.82 28.73 0.57
N ARG A 75 6.92 28.65 -0.17
CA ARG A 75 7.33 29.67 -1.15
C ARG A 75 7.02 29.29 -2.59
N LEU A 76 6.49 28.07 -2.82
CA LEU A 76 6.25 27.56 -4.16
C LEU A 76 4.77 27.67 -4.55
N HIS A 77 4.55 27.87 -5.84
CA HIS A 77 3.20 27.87 -6.39
C HIS A 77 2.69 26.43 -6.50
N THR A 78 1.61 26.14 -5.78
CA THR A 78 0.96 24.82 -5.73
C THR A 78 -0.41 24.92 -6.40
N SER A 79 -0.78 23.92 -7.19
CA SER A 79 -2.09 23.82 -7.85
C SER A 79 -2.67 22.43 -7.62
N TRP A 80 -3.91 22.38 -7.12
CA TRP A 80 -4.65 21.16 -6.84
C TRP A 80 -5.77 20.98 -7.87
N TYR A 81 -5.84 19.79 -8.43
CA TYR A 81 -6.84 19.39 -9.42
C TYR A 81 -7.60 18.17 -8.92
N VAL A 82 -8.91 18.18 -9.11
CA VAL A 82 -9.77 17.00 -8.89
C VAL A 82 -10.44 16.64 -10.22
N ASN A 83 -10.19 15.43 -10.71
CA ASN A 83 -10.68 14.97 -12.02
C ASN A 83 -10.36 16.00 -13.14
N ASP A 84 -9.11 16.46 -13.17
CA ASP A 84 -8.55 17.48 -14.09
C ASP A 84 -9.13 18.90 -13.96
N LYS A 85 -10.08 19.13 -13.08
CA LYS A 85 -10.60 20.47 -12.78
C LYS A 85 -9.74 21.12 -11.70
N LEU A 86 -9.29 22.35 -11.94
CA LEU A 86 -8.56 23.15 -10.95
C LEU A 86 -9.51 23.57 -9.81
N GLU A 87 -9.18 23.18 -8.58
CA GLU A 87 -9.98 23.49 -7.40
C GLU A 87 -9.28 24.51 -6.48
N LEU A 88 -7.94 24.48 -6.39
CA LEU A 88 -7.18 25.39 -5.56
C LEU A 88 -5.81 25.67 -6.18
N ALA A 89 -5.40 26.94 -6.22
CA ALA A 89 -4.05 27.33 -6.62
C ALA A 89 -3.54 28.52 -5.79
N GLY A 90 -2.24 28.60 -5.62
CA GLY A 90 -1.57 29.72 -4.95
C GLY A 90 -0.24 29.32 -4.33
N ILE A 91 0.45 30.28 -3.76
CA ILE A 91 1.73 30.08 -3.05
C ILE A 91 1.43 29.45 -1.69
N GLY A 92 2.21 28.43 -1.30
CA GLY A 92 2.13 27.79 0.02
C GLY A 92 0.83 27.00 0.28
N LYS A 93 0.06 26.67 -0.77
CA LYS A 93 -1.20 25.92 -0.60
C LYS A 93 -0.92 24.44 -0.35
N LYS A 94 -0.47 24.11 0.88
CA LYS A 94 -0.12 22.74 1.31
C LYS A 94 -1.32 21.89 1.68
N LYS A 95 -2.42 22.51 2.11
CA LYS A 95 -3.62 21.77 2.56
C LYS A 95 -4.74 21.93 1.55
N PHE A 96 -5.38 20.82 1.25
CA PHE A 96 -6.54 20.77 0.37
C PHE A 96 -7.51 19.73 0.92
N SER A 97 -8.80 19.93 0.71
CA SER A 97 -9.82 18.94 1.06
C SER A 97 -10.84 18.82 -0.06
N PHE A 98 -11.33 17.61 -0.25
CA PHE A 98 -12.40 17.32 -1.19
C PHE A 98 -13.32 16.23 -0.61
N THR A 99 -14.50 16.05 -1.19
CA THR A 99 -15.44 14.99 -0.80
C THR A 99 -15.42 13.89 -1.84
N THR A 100 -15.29 12.65 -1.39
CA THR A 100 -15.37 11.46 -2.25
C THR A 100 -16.79 11.33 -2.82
N LYS A 101 -16.90 10.55 -3.90
CA LYS A 101 -18.20 10.17 -4.46
C LYS A 101 -18.70 8.87 -3.84
N GLY A 102 -19.80 8.31 -4.36
CA GLY A 102 -20.32 7.02 -3.93
C GLY A 102 -19.41 5.84 -4.31
N VAL A 103 -19.69 4.67 -3.74
CA VAL A 103 -19.03 3.41 -4.10
C VAL A 103 -19.15 3.17 -5.61
N GLY A 104 -18.11 2.59 -6.22
CA GLY A 104 -18.03 2.36 -7.67
C GLY A 104 -17.60 3.58 -8.48
N SER A 105 -17.31 4.70 -7.83
CA SER A 105 -16.70 5.87 -8.45
C SER A 105 -15.20 5.94 -8.17
N SER A 106 -14.49 6.76 -8.93
CA SER A 106 -13.11 7.10 -8.64
C SER A 106 -12.92 8.62 -8.74
N SER A 107 -12.05 9.14 -7.88
CA SER A 107 -11.65 10.55 -7.91
C SER A 107 -10.13 10.63 -8.02
N THR A 108 -9.64 11.27 -9.06
CA THR A 108 -8.22 11.50 -9.26
C THR A 108 -7.86 12.88 -8.74
N VAL A 109 -7.00 12.94 -7.72
CA VAL A 109 -6.46 14.20 -7.21
C VAL A 109 -5.03 14.34 -7.68
N ARG A 110 -4.73 15.45 -8.34
CA ARG A 110 -3.39 15.75 -8.86
C ARG A 110 -2.92 17.08 -8.27
N VAL A 111 -1.73 17.07 -7.65
CA VAL A 111 -1.06 18.27 -7.19
C VAL A 111 0.15 18.57 -8.06
N LEU A 112 0.29 19.81 -8.45
CA LEU A 112 1.44 20.34 -9.17
C LEU A 112 2.13 21.39 -8.31
N VAL A 113 3.45 21.22 -8.14
CA VAL A 113 4.30 22.19 -7.44
C VAL A 113 5.31 22.76 -8.45
N ARG A 114 5.32 24.06 -8.64
CA ARG A 114 6.27 24.74 -9.53
C ARG A 114 7.49 25.20 -8.73
N SER A 115 8.62 24.51 -8.96
CA SER A 115 9.92 24.85 -8.38
C SER A 115 10.81 25.46 -9.44
N GLY A 116 11.40 26.63 -9.15
CA GLY A 116 12.30 27.31 -10.10
C GLY A 116 13.51 26.46 -10.50
N THR A 117 14.00 25.61 -9.62
CA THR A 117 15.18 24.76 -9.84
C THR A 117 14.84 23.34 -10.33
N ALA A 118 13.71 22.78 -9.93
CA ALA A 118 13.30 21.40 -10.26
C ALA A 118 12.18 21.35 -11.32
N GLY A 119 11.78 22.47 -11.89
CA GLY A 119 10.67 22.53 -12.84
C GLY A 119 9.32 22.28 -12.19
N VAL A 120 8.46 21.49 -12.84
CA VAL A 120 7.14 21.13 -12.33
C VAL A 120 7.20 19.73 -11.74
N ILE A 121 6.88 19.63 -10.45
CA ILE A 121 6.77 18.34 -9.75
C ILE A 121 5.29 18.01 -9.64
N THR A 122 4.91 16.79 -10.01
CA THR A 122 3.53 16.33 -10.01
C THR A 122 3.38 15.08 -9.16
N LYS A 123 2.34 15.03 -8.32
CA LYS A 123 1.91 13.82 -7.59
C LYS A 123 0.43 13.59 -7.90
N THR A 124 0.07 12.35 -8.17
CA THR A 124 -1.31 11.93 -8.45
C THR A 124 -1.73 10.85 -7.45
N LEU A 125 -2.91 11.02 -6.88
CA LEU A 125 -3.57 10.06 -6.01
C LEU A 125 -4.92 9.70 -6.61
N VAL A 126 -5.31 8.44 -6.47
CA VAL A 126 -6.62 7.95 -6.90
C VAL A 126 -7.36 7.44 -5.68
N PHE A 127 -8.56 7.95 -5.47
CA PHE A 127 -9.45 7.56 -4.39
C PHE A 127 -10.64 6.80 -4.97
N SER A 128 -10.81 5.57 -4.54
CA SER A 128 -11.94 4.69 -4.91
C SER A 128 -12.67 4.34 -3.63
N PRO A 129 -13.74 5.07 -3.28
CA PRO A 129 -14.46 4.88 -2.04
C PRO A 129 -15.05 3.47 -1.95
N THR A 130 -14.86 2.85 -0.81
CA THR A 130 -15.36 1.52 -0.47
C THR A 130 -15.94 1.54 0.92
N GLU A 131 -16.81 0.59 1.20
CA GLU A 131 -17.48 0.48 2.50
C GLU A 131 -17.49 -0.98 2.96
N VAL A 132 -17.49 -1.18 4.26
CA VAL A 132 -17.75 -2.48 4.87
C VAL A 132 -18.64 -2.28 6.09
N ASP A 133 -19.74 -3.02 6.16
CA ASP A 133 -20.61 -3.02 7.33
C ASP A 133 -20.29 -4.21 8.23
N LEU A 134 -20.44 -4.02 9.53
CA LEU A 134 -20.30 -5.05 10.53
C LEU A 134 -21.66 -5.36 11.19
N LEU A 135 -22.04 -6.62 11.13
CA LEU A 135 -23.13 -7.16 11.92
C LEU A 135 -22.58 -8.12 12.95
N TRP A 136 -23.17 -8.13 14.13
CA TRP A 136 -22.79 -9.08 15.17
C TRP A 136 -24.00 -9.61 15.91
N GLU A 137 -23.86 -10.81 16.47
CA GLU A 137 -24.86 -11.43 17.33
C GLU A 137 -24.20 -12.25 18.45
N ALA A 138 -24.92 -12.40 19.55
CA ALA A 138 -24.53 -13.30 20.65
C ALA A 138 -25.23 -14.65 20.45
N ILE A 139 -24.45 -15.66 20.09
CA ILE A 139 -24.96 -17.00 19.85
C ILE A 139 -25.19 -17.73 21.18
N GLY A 140 -26.35 -18.36 21.32
CA GLY A 140 -26.70 -19.14 22.52
C GLY A 140 -27.08 -18.31 23.75
N SER A 141 -27.15 -16.96 23.62
CA SER A 141 -27.70 -16.13 24.69
C SER A 141 -29.22 -16.23 24.73
N TYR A 142 -29.78 -16.35 25.94
CA TYR A 142 -31.22 -16.41 26.14
C TYR A 142 -31.86 -15.07 25.73
N THR A 143 -32.92 -15.17 24.93
CA THR A 143 -33.75 -14.01 24.55
C THR A 143 -35.16 -14.27 25.03
N PRO A 144 -35.75 -13.42 25.87
CA PRO A 144 -37.13 -13.61 26.33
C PRO A 144 -38.13 -13.66 25.18
N ALA A 145 -39.21 -14.40 25.34
CA ALA A 145 -40.29 -14.40 24.37
C ALA A 145 -40.80 -12.99 24.10
N PHE A 146 -41.06 -12.65 22.82
CA PHE A 146 -41.48 -11.31 22.36
C PHE A 146 -40.42 -10.20 22.46
N TYR A 147 -39.20 -10.48 22.90
CA TYR A 147 -38.11 -9.50 22.86
C TYR A 147 -37.69 -9.20 21.41
N ARG A 148 -37.79 -7.94 21.02
CA ARG A 148 -37.45 -7.52 19.62
C ARG A 148 -36.05 -6.94 19.47
N GLY A 149 -35.28 -6.88 20.56
CA GLY A 149 -33.90 -6.38 20.55
C GLY A 149 -32.88 -7.44 20.19
N LYS A 150 -31.62 -7.03 20.06
CA LYS A 150 -30.47 -7.93 19.94
C LYS A 150 -30.28 -8.73 21.23
N ALA A 151 -29.95 -10.02 21.10
CA ALA A 151 -29.53 -10.82 22.24
C ALA A 151 -28.34 -10.15 22.95
N LEU A 152 -28.40 -10.06 24.30
CA LEU A 152 -27.34 -9.46 25.08
C LEU A 152 -26.10 -10.33 25.08
N ALA A 153 -24.93 -9.72 24.86
CA ALA A 153 -23.64 -10.39 25.00
C ALA A 153 -23.31 -10.62 26.46
N THR A 154 -23.84 -11.71 27.03
CA THR A 154 -23.52 -12.13 28.41
C THR A 154 -22.06 -12.54 28.54
N PRO A 155 -21.48 -12.57 29.76
CA PRO A 155 -20.16 -13.16 29.98
C PRO A 155 -20.08 -14.56 29.39
N GLU A 156 -18.94 -14.89 28.76
CA GLU A 156 -18.69 -16.18 28.09
C GLU A 156 -19.57 -16.50 26.87
N ALA A 157 -20.49 -15.60 26.48
CA ALA A 157 -21.24 -15.78 25.23
C ALA A 157 -20.31 -15.88 24.02
N THR A 158 -20.68 -16.75 23.10
CA THR A 158 -20.02 -16.75 21.78
C THR A 158 -20.57 -15.60 20.93
N ILE A 159 -19.71 -14.74 20.49
CA ILE A 159 -20.05 -13.63 19.61
C ILE A 159 -19.63 -14.01 18.18
N ALA A 160 -20.58 -13.89 17.24
CA ALA A 160 -20.32 -13.93 15.83
C ALA A 160 -20.30 -12.51 15.28
N VAL A 161 -19.32 -12.19 14.44
CA VAL A 161 -19.26 -10.93 13.71
C VAL A 161 -19.10 -11.22 12.23
N ILE A 162 -19.91 -10.58 11.40
CA ILE A 162 -19.94 -10.74 9.94
C ILE A 162 -19.64 -9.39 9.30
N ALA A 163 -18.70 -9.38 8.36
CA ALA A 163 -18.42 -8.25 7.50
C ALA A 163 -19.20 -8.36 6.18
N ILE A 164 -19.86 -7.29 5.79
CA ILE A 164 -20.58 -7.16 4.52
C ILE A 164 -19.85 -6.10 3.70
N PRO A 165 -18.98 -6.49 2.75
CA PRO A 165 -18.25 -5.53 1.94
C PRO A 165 -19.18 -4.94 0.86
N ASN A 166 -19.04 -3.64 0.64
CA ASN A 166 -19.60 -2.92 -0.51
C ASN A 166 -18.42 -2.28 -1.25
N MET A 167 -17.84 -3.04 -2.16
CA MET A 167 -16.59 -2.70 -2.84
C MET A 167 -16.74 -2.88 -4.33
N THR A 168 -16.65 -1.77 -5.07
CA THR A 168 -16.81 -1.74 -6.52
C THR A 168 -15.72 -0.83 -7.10
N ALA A 169 -14.97 -1.35 -8.07
CA ALA A 169 -14.05 -0.51 -8.84
C ALA A 169 -14.83 0.30 -9.88
N ALA A 170 -14.32 1.47 -10.27
CA ALA A 170 -14.97 2.30 -11.27
C ALA A 170 -15.13 1.53 -12.60
N GLY A 171 -16.37 1.44 -13.07
CA GLY A 171 -16.71 0.72 -14.31
C GLY A 171 -16.69 -0.80 -14.22
N ALA A 172 -16.58 -1.39 -13.02
CA ALA A 172 -16.60 -2.83 -12.81
C ALA A 172 -17.83 -3.28 -12.00
N SER A 173 -18.04 -4.58 -11.91
CA SER A 173 -19.03 -5.17 -11.01
C SER A 173 -18.54 -5.14 -9.56
N ALA A 174 -19.48 -5.19 -8.61
CA ALA A 174 -19.17 -5.31 -7.20
C ALA A 174 -18.39 -6.60 -6.92
N LEU A 175 -17.41 -6.53 -6.03
CA LEU A 175 -16.68 -7.71 -5.57
C LEU A 175 -17.62 -8.61 -4.75
N GLY A 176 -17.55 -9.91 -5.01
CA GLY A 176 -18.20 -10.90 -4.17
C GLY A 176 -17.49 -11.05 -2.82
N ILE A 177 -18.22 -11.55 -1.82
CA ILE A 177 -17.65 -11.79 -0.47
C ILE A 177 -16.38 -12.66 -0.55
N LYS A 178 -16.37 -13.64 -1.45
CA LYS A 178 -15.24 -14.56 -1.66
C LYS A 178 -14.04 -13.93 -2.36
N ASP A 179 -14.21 -12.77 -2.97
CA ASP A 179 -13.16 -12.08 -3.73
C ASP A 179 -12.43 -11.01 -2.89
N VAL A 180 -12.75 -10.94 -1.62
CA VAL A 180 -12.22 -9.96 -0.67
C VAL A 180 -11.34 -10.65 0.36
N VAL A 181 -10.23 -10.03 0.71
CA VAL A 181 -9.35 -10.44 1.81
C VAL A 181 -9.73 -9.68 3.06
N TYR A 182 -9.99 -10.40 4.15
CA TYR A 182 -10.38 -9.84 5.44
C TYR A 182 -9.26 -10.01 6.45
N LYS A 183 -8.89 -8.92 7.10
CA LYS A 183 -7.96 -8.90 8.24
C LYS A 183 -8.70 -8.44 9.47
N TRP A 184 -8.91 -9.34 10.39
CA TRP A 184 -9.63 -9.11 11.61
C TRP A 184 -8.71 -8.77 12.78
N LYS A 185 -9.13 -7.85 13.62
CA LYS A 185 -8.46 -7.51 14.87
C LYS A 185 -9.46 -7.48 16.02
N ARG A 186 -9.00 -7.92 17.18
CA ARG A 186 -9.69 -7.75 18.45
C ARG A 186 -8.83 -6.92 19.39
N ASN A 187 -9.38 -5.84 19.91
CA ASN A 187 -8.66 -4.92 20.81
C ASN A 187 -7.31 -4.48 20.21
N PHE A 188 -7.32 -4.12 18.92
CA PHE A 188 -6.15 -3.69 18.13
C PHE A 188 -5.09 -4.77 17.86
N SER A 189 -5.32 -6.03 18.26
CA SER A 189 -4.43 -7.17 18.02
C SER A 189 -4.97 -8.10 16.94
N TYR A 190 -4.08 -8.62 16.09
CA TYR A 190 -4.40 -9.67 15.12
C TYR A 190 -4.36 -11.08 15.73
N ALA A 191 -3.73 -11.25 16.90
CA ALA A 191 -3.42 -12.58 17.44
C ALA A 191 -4.67 -13.45 17.62
N ASP A 192 -5.78 -12.87 18.12
CA ASP A 192 -7.01 -13.61 18.39
C ASP A 192 -7.74 -14.11 17.13
N PHE A 193 -7.48 -13.48 15.98
CA PHE A 193 -8.18 -13.75 14.71
C PHE A 193 -7.26 -14.11 13.56
N TYR A 194 -6.01 -14.46 13.83
CA TYR A 194 -5.06 -14.81 12.80
C TYR A 194 -5.58 -15.92 11.88
N ASP A 195 -6.06 -17.01 12.47
CA ASP A 195 -6.58 -18.20 11.74
C ASP A 195 -7.96 -17.94 11.10
N GLN A 196 -8.66 -16.91 11.54
CA GLN A 196 -9.98 -16.53 11.03
C GLN A 196 -9.89 -15.39 10.00
N SER A 197 -8.70 -14.84 9.77
CA SER A 197 -8.43 -13.84 8.73
C SER A 197 -8.06 -14.51 7.42
N GLY A 198 -8.27 -13.84 6.31
CA GLY A 198 -7.85 -14.32 5.00
C GLY A 198 -8.87 -14.08 3.89
N TYR A 199 -8.66 -14.78 2.80
CA TYR A 199 -9.46 -14.65 1.60
C TYR A 199 -10.84 -15.31 1.77
N GLY A 200 -11.89 -14.52 1.55
CA GLY A 200 -13.28 -14.98 1.69
C GLY A 200 -13.77 -15.14 3.14
N ASN A 201 -12.92 -14.91 4.14
CA ASN A 201 -13.23 -15.09 5.55
C ASN A 201 -13.95 -13.87 6.14
N ASN A 202 -15.19 -13.64 5.73
CA ASN A 202 -15.98 -12.49 6.10
C ASN A 202 -16.63 -12.55 7.49
N PHE A 203 -16.34 -13.59 8.29
CA PHE A 203 -16.89 -13.74 9.63
C PHE A 203 -15.85 -14.23 10.63
N VAL A 204 -16.03 -13.87 11.88
CA VAL A 204 -15.23 -14.34 13.02
C VAL A 204 -16.10 -14.70 14.20
N PHE A 205 -15.60 -15.63 15.02
CA PHE A 205 -16.21 -16.02 16.26
C PHE A 205 -15.24 -15.86 17.43
N PHE A 206 -15.73 -15.39 18.57
CA PHE A 206 -14.93 -15.35 19.78
C PHE A 206 -15.81 -15.48 21.03
N LYS A 207 -15.24 -15.97 22.12
CA LYS A 207 -15.88 -15.93 23.43
C LYS A 207 -15.64 -14.56 24.08
N LYS A 208 -16.72 -13.98 24.62
CA LYS A 208 -16.63 -12.76 25.40
C LYS A 208 -15.90 -13.05 26.70
N ASP A 209 -14.83 -12.31 26.98
CA ASP A 209 -14.09 -12.40 28.23
C ASP A 209 -14.99 -11.87 29.38
N PRO A 210 -15.23 -12.67 30.43
CA PRO A 210 -16.08 -12.25 31.56
C PRO A 210 -15.50 -11.06 32.33
N LEU A 211 -14.19 -10.88 32.28
CA LEU A 211 -13.49 -9.80 32.99
C LEU A 211 -13.40 -8.52 32.18
N LYS A 212 -13.62 -8.57 30.86
CA LYS A 212 -13.57 -7.40 29.99
C LYS A 212 -14.94 -6.82 29.77
N LYS A 213 -15.05 -5.52 30.01
CA LYS A 213 -16.29 -4.77 29.84
C LYS A 213 -16.67 -4.59 28.38
N THR A 214 -15.69 -4.37 27.52
CA THR A 214 -15.86 -4.09 26.10
C THR A 214 -14.84 -4.86 25.27
N ASP A 215 -15.24 -5.29 24.07
CA ASP A 215 -14.36 -5.76 23.02
C ASP A 215 -14.52 -4.85 21.80
N THR A 216 -13.41 -4.41 21.22
CA THR A 216 -13.39 -3.65 19.99
C THR A 216 -13.00 -4.59 18.87
N ILE A 217 -13.88 -4.75 17.88
CA ILE A 217 -13.62 -5.58 16.70
C ILE A 217 -13.46 -4.66 15.51
N THR A 218 -12.37 -4.81 14.78
CA THR A 218 -12.13 -4.11 13.54
C THR A 218 -11.85 -5.09 12.40
N VAL A 219 -12.31 -4.73 11.22
CA VAL A 219 -12.01 -5.47 9.99
C VAL A 219 -11.43 -4.52 8.94
N GLU A 220 -10.38 -4.95 8.31
CA GLU A 220 -9.88 -4.38 7.08
C GLU A 220 -10.25 -5.33 5.95
N ALA A 221 -11.11 -4.86 5.04
CA ALA A 221 -11.50 -5.57 3.83
C ALA A 221 -10.74 -4.98 2.64
N SER A 222 -10.10 -5.81 1.83
CA SER A 222 -9.35 -5.35 0.66
C SER A 222 -9.54 -6.26 -0.55
N SER A 223 -9.49 -5.67 -1.75
CA SER A 223 -9.35 -6.45 -2.98
C SER A 223 -8.00 -7.16 -3.01
N PHE A 224 -7.87 -8.22 -3.81
CA PHE A 224 -6.62 -8.99 -3.93
C PHE A 224 -5.44 -8.13 -4.38
N ASP A 225 -5.67 -7.18 -5.28
CA ASP A 225 -4.67 -6.24 -5.78
C ASP A 225 -4.42 -5.04 -4.82
N GLY A 226 -5.14 -4.97 -3.71
CA GLY A 226 -5.00 -3.92 -2.69
C GLY A 226 -5.49 -2.54 -3.09
N LYS A 227 -6.09 -2.37 -4.28
CA LYS A 227 -6.55 -1.06 -4.76
C LYS A 227 -7.84 -0.59 -4.11
N LEU A 228 -8.71 -1.52 -3.76
CA LEU A 228 -9.92 -1.25 -3.00
C LEU A 228 -9.70 -1.69 -1.56
N ARG A 229 -9.99 -0.82 -0.61
CA ARG A 229 -9.75 -1.06 0.81
C ARG A 229 -10.77 -0.31 1.65
N ALA A 230 -11.41 -1.01 2.59
CA ALA A 230 -12.34 -0.46 3.55
C ALA A 230 -11.94 -0.87 4.97
N LEU A 231 -12.17 -0.01 5.93
CA LEU A 231 -11.91 -0.22 7.35
C LEU A 231 -13.16 0.07 8.16
N LYS A 232 -13.46 -0.80 9.12
CA LYS A 232 -14.58 -0.60 10.07
C LYS A 232 -14.21 -1.00 11.47
#